data_1685a69c0d18e69c470affff7d4a5634
#
_entry.id   1685a69c0d18e69c470affff7d4a5634
#
_cell.length_a   1.000
_cell.length_b   1.000
_cell.length_c   1.000
_cell.angle_alpha   90.00
_cell.angle_beta   90.00
_cell.angle_gamma   90.00
#
_symmetry.space_group_name_H-M   'P 1'
#
loop_
_entity.id
_entity.type
_entity.pdbx_description
1 polymer ?
#
loop_
_entity_poly.entity_id
_entity_poly.type
_entity_poly.pdbx_seq_one_letter_code
_entity_poly.pdbx_strand_id
1 'polypeptide(L)' 'IGANVAEAYGSSSRRDFSNFFTIAYKSARETKYWLELFQETNKGDKAQTEALLKDLEHILKILAASLRTLRGK' A
#
# COMPACT_ATOMS: atom_id res chain seq x y z
N ILE A 1 -6.20 -1.02 6.01
CA ILE A 1 -5.93 -1.89 4.85
C ILE A 1 -6.60 -3.25 5.01
N GLY A 2 -6.45 -3.86 6.16
CA GLY A 2 -7.05 -5.17 6.39
C GLY A 2 -8.55 -5.19 6.24
N ALA A 3 -9.23 -4.17 6.77
CA ALA A 3 -10.68 -4.07 6.67
C ALA A 3 -11.11 -3.90 5.21
N ASN A 4 -10.35 -3.12 4.44
CA ASN A 4 -10.66 -2.91 3.04
C ASN A 4 -10.51 -4.19 2.24
N VAL A 5 -9.49 -4.97 2.54
CA VAL A 5 -9.28 -6.24 1.85
C VAL A 5 -10.40 -7.22 2.18
N ALA A 6 -10.81 -7.29 3.44
CA ALA A 6 -11.89 -8.18 3.84
C ALA A 6 -13.19 -7.80 3.13
N GLU A 7 -13.47 -6.51 3.01
CA GLU A 7 -14.65 -6.04 2.34
C GLU A 7 -14.61 -6.35 0.85
N ALA A 8 -13.45 -6.18 0.23
CA ALA A 8 -13.26 -6.51 -1.17
C ALA A 8 -13.47 -8.00 -1.42
N TYR A 9 -13.03 -8.83 -0.48
CA TYR A 9 -13.17 -10.28 -0.61
C TYR A 9 -14.65 -10.69 -0.59
N GLY A 10 -15.49 -9.93 0.10
CA GLY A 10 -16.92 -10.18 0.10
C GLY A 10 -17.62 -9.70 -1.16
N SER A 11 -16.93 -8.92 -1.99
CA SER A 11 -17.48 -8.45 -3.25
C SER A 11 -17.41 -9.55 -4.30
N SER A 12 -18.46 -9.66 -5.11
CA SER A 12 -18.46 -10.62 -6.21
C SER A 12 -17.88 -10.02 -7.49
N SER A 13 -17.51 -8.75 -7.47
CA SER A 13 -17.07 -8.04 -8.66
C SER A 13 -15.55 -7.92 -8.69
N ARG A 14 -14.95 -8.41 -9.78
CA ARG A 14 -13.52 -8.24 -10.02
C ARG A 14 -13.16 -6.76 -10.11
N ARG A 15 -14.05 -5.97 -10.67
CA ARG A 15 -13.87 -4.54 -10.80
C ARG A 15 -13.78 -3.88 -9.43
N ASP A 16 -14.68 -4.24 -8.52
CA ASP A 16 -14.66 -3.69 -7.16
C ASP A 16 -13.39 -4.11 -6.44
N PHE A 17 -12.98 -5.35 -6.62
CA PHE A 17 -11.75 -5.85 -6.03
C PHE A 17 -10.56 -5.02 -6.51
N SER A 18 -10.50 -4.78 -7.83
CA SER A 18 -9.44 -3.97 -8.42
C SER A 18 -9.46 -2.55 -7.88
N ASN A 19 -10.64 -1.96 -7.71
CA ASN A 19 -10.75 -0.61 -7.17
C ASN A 19 -10.24 -0.52 -5.75
N PHE A 20 -10.54 -1.51 -4.92
CA PHE A 20 -10.03 -1.54 -3.56
C PHE A 20 -8.51 -1.59 -3.54
N PHE A 21 -7.92 -2.44 -4.36
CA PHE A 21 -6.46 -2.54 -4.42
C PHE A 21 -5.82 -1.27 -4.95
N THR A 22 -6.47 -0.59 -5.88
CA THR A 22 -5.97 0.68 -6.40
C THR A 22 -5.96 1.74 -5.30
N ILE A 23 -7.01 1.82 -4.52
CA ILE A 23 -7.10 2.76 -3.41
C ILE A 23 -6.04 2.45 -2.35
N ALA A 24 -5.88 1.16 -2.02
CA ALA A 24 -4.88 0.75 -1.05
C ALA A 24 -3.47 1.07 -1.52
N TYR A 25 -3.20 0.85 -2.79
CA TYR A 25 -1.89 1.16 -3.38
C TYR A 25 -1.59 2.66 -3.29
N LYS A 26 -2.58 3.47 -3.65
CA LYS A 26 -2.43 4.92 -3.60
C LYS A 26 -2.19 5.40 -2.19
N SER A 27 -2.95 4.88 -1.24
CA SER A 27 -2.79 5.25 0.17
C SER A 27 -1.42 4.86 0.71
N ALA A 28 -0.94 3.67 0.34
CA ALA A 28 0.39 3.22 0.77
C ALA A 28 1.48 4.10 0.18
N ARG A 29 1.34 4.53 -1.07
CA ARG A 29 2.31 5.43 -1.68
C ARG A 29 2.33 6.79 -1.00
N GLU A 30 1.18 7.31 -0.64
CA GLU A 30 1.10 8.57 0.10
C GLU A 30 1.78 8.45 1.46
N THR A 31 1.54 7.35 2.15
CA THR A 31 2.18 7.11 3.44
C THR A 31 3.68 7.04 3.29
N LYS A 32 4.17 6.38 2.25
CA LYS A 32 5.60 6.32 1.99
C LYS A 32 6.19 7.71 1.78
N TYR A 33 5.49 8.54 1.00
CA TYR A 33 5.93 9.91 0.74
C TYR A 33 6.06 10.70 2.05
N TRP A 34 5.06 10.60 2.91
CA TRP A 34 5.09 11.31 4.18
C TRP A 34 6.19 10.81 5.09
N LEU A 35 6.45 9.50 5.11
CA LEU A 35 7.53 8.94 5.89
C LEU A 35 8.89 9.40 5.39
N GLU A 36 9.06 9.50 4.08
CA GLU A 36 10.30 10.01 3.50
C GLU A 36 10.54 11.46 3.90
N LEU A 37 9.48 12.29 3.85
CA LEU A 37 9.59 13.67 4.29
C LEU A 37 9.93 13.73 5.79
N PHE A 38 9.27 12.91 6.58
CA PHE A 38 9.52 12.87 8.01
C PHE A 38 10.98 12.50 8.30
N GLN A 39 11.51 11.55 7.56
CA GLN A 39 12.90 11.11 7.72
C GLN A 39 13.87 12.24 7.39
N GLU A 40 13.58 13.01 6.35
CA GLU A 40 14.43 14.14 5.98
C GLU A 40 14.48 15.25 7.02
N THR A 41 13.33 15.54 7.62
CA THR A 41 13.19 16.70 8.48
C THR A 41 13.33 16.40 9.97
N ASN A 42 13.17 15.14 10.33
CA ASN A 42 13.15 14.74 11.73
C ASN A 42 14.48 14.15 12.15
N LYS A 43 14.85 14.46 13.36
CA LYS A 43 16.07 13.95 13.98
C LYS A 43 15.80 12.77 14.90
N GLY A 44 14.62 12.18 14.78
CA GLY A 44 14.25 11.06 15.60
C GLY A 44 14.87 9.74 15.14
N ASP A 45 14.20 8.66 15.45
CA ASP A 45 14.72 7.32 15.23
C ASP A 45 14.70 6.95 13.75
N LYS A 46 15.84 7.11 13.10
CA LYS A 46 16.00 6.81 11.69
C LYS A 46 15.83 5.31 11.40
N ALA A 47 16.32 4.48 12.30
CA ALA A 47 16.24 3.03 12.10
C ALA A 47 14.80 2.57 12.05
N GLN A 48 13.97 3.11 12.93
CA GLN A 48 12.56 2.77 12.97
C GLN A 48 11.84 3.25 11.70
N THR A 49 12.15 4.46 11.27
CA THR A 49 11.56 5.01 10.05
C THR A 49 11.98 4.19 8.83
N GLU A 50 13.23 3.79 8.75
CA GLU A 50 13.71 2.95 7.66
C GLU A 50 13.01 1.60 7.63
N ALA A 51 12.77 1.01 8.81
CA ALA A 51 12.06 -0.26 8.89
C ALA A 51 10.64 -0.12 8.36
N LEU A 52 9.96 0.97 8.74
CA LEU A 52 8.61 1.24 8.24
C LEU A 52 8.59 1.44 6.72
N LEU A 53 9.58 2.14 6.19
CA LEU A 53 9.69 2.36 4.76
C LEU A 53 9.89 1.04 4.01
N LYS A 54 10.73 0.16 4.54
CA LYS A 54 10.93 -1.16 3.95
C LYS A 54 9.64 -1.96 3.92
N ASP A 55 8.90 -1.93 5.02
CA ASP A 55 7.63 -2.65 5.09
C ASP A 55 6.64 -2.10 4.07
N LEU A 56 6.58 -0.77 3.93
CA LEU A 56 5.72 -0.16 2.95
C LEU A 56 6.11 -0.51 1.53
N GLU A 57 7.40 -0.54 1.23
CA GLU A 57 7.86 -0.94 -0.10
C GLU A 57 7.46 -2.36 -0.42
N HIS A 58 7.53 -3.24 0.58
CA HIS A 58 7.12 -4.62 0.41
C HIS A 58 5.62 -4.70 0.12
N ILE A 59 4.82 -3.97 0.88
CA ILE A 59 3.37 -3.91 0.68
C ILE A 59 3.05 -3.37 -0.71
N LEU A 60 3.75 -2.33 -1.13
CA LEU A 60 3.53 -1.74 -2.46
C LEU A 60 3.81 -2.74 -3.56
N LYS A 61 4.85 -3.55 -3.42
CA LYS A 61 5.16 -4.59 -4.41
C LYS A 61 4.05 -5.62 -4.49
N ILE A 62 3.53 -6.04 -3.34
CA ILE A 62 2.44 -7.00 -3.30
C ILE A 62 1.19 -6.43 -3.96
N LEU A 63 0.85 -5.19 -3.62
CA LEU A 63 -0.32 -4.54 -4.18
C LEU A 63 -0.19 -4.35 -5.68
N ALA A 64 0.99 -3.94 -6.15
CA ALA A 64 1.22 -3.74 -7.57
C ALA A 64 1.10 -5.06 -8.33
N ALA A 65 1.64 -6.14 -7.77
CA ALA A 65 1.54 -7.45 -8.41
C ALA A 65 0.08 -7.92 -8.47
N SER A 66 -0.66 -7.69 -7.40
CA SER A 66 -2.08 -8.05 -7.35
C SER A 66 -2.88 -7.30 -8.41
N LEU A 67 -2.60 -6.00 -8.55
CA LEU A 67 -3.28 -5.19 -9.56
C LEU A 67 -2.95 -5.66 -10.97
N ARG A 68 -1.68 -6.00 -11.23
CA ARG A 68 -1.31 -6.52 -12.54
C ARG A 68 -2.04 -7.81 -12.85
N THR A 69 -2.16 -8.70 -11.89
CA THR A 69 -2.89 -9.95 -12.06
C THR A 69 -4.35 -9.70 -12.37
N LEU A 70 -4.98 -8.78 -11.65
CA LEU A 70 -6.39 -8.46 -11.84
C LEU A 70 -6.65 -7.80 -13.19
N ARG A 71 -5.75 -6.94 -13.64
CA ARG A 71 -5.92 -6.20 -14.89
C ARG A 71 -5.43 -6.96 -16.11
N GLY A 72 -4.53 -7.88 -15.91
CA GLY A 72 -3.92 -8.65 -16.99
C GLY A 72 -4.83 -9.68 -17.62
N LYS A 73 -6.02 -9.85 -17.08
CA LYS A 73 -7.03 -10.73 -17.66
C LYS A 73 -8.18 -9.93 -18.20
#